data_765ff34b4d4c034b8a56b53aa2d26109
#
_entry.id   765ff34b4d4c034b8a56b53aa2d26109
#
_cell.length_a   1.000
_cell.length_b   1.000
_cell.length_c   1.000
_cell.angle_alpha   90.00
_cell.angle_beta   90.00
_cell.angle_gamma   90.00
#
_symmetry.space_group_name_H-M   'P 1'
#
loop_
_entity.id
_entity.type
_entity.pdbx_description
1 polymer ?
#
loop_
_entity_poly.entity_id
_entity_poly.type
_entity_poly.pdbx_seq_one_letter_code
_entity_poly.pdbx_strand_id
1 'polypeptide(L)'
;HRTKIAVWSNDHNVDPVGACVGARGGRVRMVVNELRGEKIDIVPFSEDLADFVAKALSPAKVKEVIISEDGTQADVIVPDNQLSLAIGKEGQNARLAARLTGVRIDIRGESQPIDGYDEGDYEEGEWVENPDTGAMEWHAADGTVLTQAEWNQQAEAASAAAAEGAAEQTADGAETTVSEVSDTPEAGGGDD
;
A
#
# COMPACT_ATOMS: atom_id res chain seq x y z
N HIS A 1 -23.92 0.91 -10.98
CA HIS A 1 -23.73 -0.36 -10.27
C HIS A 1 -22.39 -0.99 -10.66
N ARG A 2 -21.77 -1.72 -9.73
CA ARG A 2 -20.50 -2.41 -9.91
C ARG A 2 -20.46 -3.64 -9.02
N THR A 3 -19.90 -4.73 -9.54
CA THR A 3 -19.76 -6.00 -8.85
C THR A 3 -18.30 -6.43 -8.87
N LYS A 4 -17.81 -7.02 -7.77
CA LYS A 4 -16.53 -7.73 -7.73
C LYS A 4 -16.78 -9.21 -7.56
N ILE A 5 -16.05 -10.03 -8.32
CA ILE A 5 -16.08 -11.49 -8.19
C ILE A 5 -14.66 -12.03 -8.05
N ALA A 6 -14.48 -13.03 -7.21
CA ALA A 6 -13.24 -13.77 -7.09
C ALA A 6 -13.34 -15.08 -7.88
N VAL A 7 -12.29 -15.41 -8.61
CA VAL A 7 -12.24 -16.61 -9.47
C VAL A 7 -10.96 -17.39 -9.21
N TRP A 8 -11.03 -18.71 -9.28
CA TRP A 8 -9.88 -19.61 -9.21
C TRP A 8 -10.09 -20.81 -10.14
N SER A 9 -9.06 -21.60 -10.35
CA SER A 9 -9.11 -22.83 -11.14
C SER A 9 -8.49 -23.99 -10.38
N ASN A 10 -9.08 -25.17 -10.48
CA ASN A 10 -8.50 -26.42 -10.01
C ASN A 10 -7.38 -26.92 -10.93
N ASP A 11 -7.31 -26.41 -12.15
CA ASP A 11 -6.26 -26.73 -13.13
C ASP A 11 -5.21 -25.59 -13.13
N HIS A 12 -3.97 -25.92 -12.77
CA HIS A 12 -2.85 -24.97 -12.71
C HIS A 12 -2.45 -24.40 -14.08
N ASN A 13 -2.87 -25.03 -15.17
CA ASN A 13 -2.59 -24.55 -16.53
C ASN A 13 -3.62 -23.54 -17.02
N VAL A 14 -4.67 -23.29 -16.24
CA VAL A 14 -5.74 -22.35 -16.60
C VAL A 14 -5.55 -21.03 -15.83
N ASP A 15 -5.41 -19.92 -16.56
CA ASP A 15 -5.58 -18.59 -16.01
C ASP A 15 -7.08 -18.30 -15.79
N PRO A 16 -7.56 -18.30 -14.53
CA PRO A 16 -8.97 -18.14 -14.26
C PRO A 16 -9.50 -16.75 -14.64
N VAL A 17 -8.70 -15.72 -14.44
CA VAL A 17 -9.08 -14.34 -14.78
C VAL A 17 -9.13 -14.17 -16.30
N GLY A 18 -8.09 -14.58 -17.00
CA GLY A 18 -8.04 -14.53 -18.44
C GLY A 18 -9.16 -15.35 -19.11
N ALA A 19 -9.49 -16.51 -18.54
CA ALA A 19 -10.60 -17.34 -19.01
C ALA A 19 -11.97 -16.64 -18.87
N CYS A 20 -12.20 -15.92 -17.78
CA CYS A 20 -13.44 -15.15 -17.57
C CYS A 20 -13.49 -13.89 -18.42
N VAL A 21 -12.40 -13.16 -18.56
CA VAL A 21 -12.31 -11.94 -19.38
C VAL A 21 -12.47 -12.25 -20.86
N GLY A 22 -11.80 -13.30 -21.32
CA GLY A 22 -11.77 -13.71 -22.71
C GLY A 22 -10.96 -12.78 -23.62
N ALA A 23 -10.84 -13.14 -24.88
CA ALA A 23 -10.07 -12.36 -25.86
C ALA A 23 -10.59 -10.91 -25.95
N ARG A 24 -9.72 -9.95 -25.68
CA ARG A 24 -10.03 -8.50 -25.70
C ARG A 24 -11.24 -8.13 -24.83
N GLY A 25 -11.51 -8.88 -23.76
CA GLY A 25 -12.66 -8.65 -22.88
C GLY A 25 -14.01 -9.08 -23.47
N GLY A 26 -14.00 -9.92 -24.50
CA GLY A 26 -15.24 -10.32 -25.20
C GLY A 26 -16.23 -11.04 -24.30
N ARG A 27 -15.76 -11.97 -23.45
CA ARG A 27 -16.63 -12.74 -22.55
C ARG A 27 -17.24 -11.87 -21.45
N VAL A 28 -16.41 -11.10 -20.74
CA VAL A 28 -16.92 -10.24 -19.67
C VAL A 28 -17.87 -9.18 -20.21
N ARG A 29 -17.64 -8.68 -21.43
CA ARG A 29 -18.52 -7.71 -22.08
C ARG A 29 -19.91 -8.26 -22.36
N MET A 30 -20.01 -9.53 -22.75
CA MET A 30 -21.32 -10.19 -22.93
C MET A 30 -22.10 -10.23 -21.61
N VAL A 31 -21.43 -10.58 -20.51
CA VAL A 31 -22.06 -10.60 -19.19
C VAL A 31 -22.47 -9.19 -18.73
N VAL A 32 -21.60 -8.19 -18.93
CA VAL A 32 -21.91 -6.78 -18.63
C VAL A 32 -23.13 -6.30 -19.42
N ASN A 33 -23.27 -6.68 -20.69
CA ASN A 33 -24.43 -6.32 -21.50
C ASN A 33 -25.71 -6.99 -21.00
N GLU A 34 -25.65 -8.28 -20.59
CA GLU A 34 -26.78 -9.00 -19.99
C GLU A 34 -27.23 -8.35 -18.68
N LEU A 35 -26.27 -7.85 -17.90
CA LEU A 35 -26.51 -7.09 -16.66
C LEU A 35 -26.80 -5.60 -16.89
N ARG A 36 -27.21 -5.21 -18.09
CA ARG A 36 -27.63 -3.85 -18.45
C ARG A 36 -26.53 -2.80 -18.18
N GLY A 37 -25.28 -3.17 -18.38
CA GLY A 37 -24.14 -2.27 -18.24
C GLY A 37 -23.49 -2.22 -16.85
N GLU A 38 -23.87 -3.12 -15.92
CA GLU A 38 -23.19 -3.23 -14.63
C GLU A 38 -21.74 -3.68 -14.82
N LYS A 39 -20.81 -2.90 -14.32
CA LYS A 39 -19.38 -3.20 -14.43
C LYS A 39 -18.98 -4.33 -13.49
N ILE A 40 -18.17 -5.25 -14.00
CA ILE A 40 -17.67 -6.40 -13.23
C ILE A 40 -16.16 -6.31 -13.13
N ASP A 41 -15.64 -6.36 -11.90
CA ASP A 41 -14.22 -6.55 -11.60
C ASP A 41 -13.97 -8.02 -11.30
N ILE A 42 -13.10 -8.64 -12.08
CA ILE A 42 -12.71 -10.05 -11.90
C ILE A 42 -11.37 -10.07 -11.18
N VAL A 43 -11.35 -10.67 -9.99
CA VAL A 43 -10.22 -10.71 -9.08
C VAL A 43 -9.74 -12.15 -8.95
N PRO A 44 -8.42 -12.44 -9.04
CA PRO A 44 -7.93 -13.78 -8.73
C PRO A 44 -8.09 -14.05 -7.23
N PHE A 45 -8.69 -15.19 -6.89
CA PHE A 45 -8.78 -15.65 -5.51
C PHE A 45 -7.40 -16.03 -4.97
N SER A 46 -7.17 -15.81 -3.71
CA SER A 46 -5.98 -16.28 -2.97
C SER A 46 -6.41 -16.82 -1.61
N GLU A 47 -5.75 -17.90 -1.17
CA GLU A 47 -5.93 -18.44 0.18
C GLU A 47 -5.24 -17.56 1.24
N ASP A 48 -4.19 -16.84 0.84
CA ASP A 48 -3.57 -15.81 1.66
C ASP A 48 -4.47 -14.58 1.71
N LEU A 49 -4.93 -14.23 2.91
CA LEU A 49 -5.88 -13.15 3.12
C LEU A 49 -5.28 -11.79 2.75
N ALA A 50 -4.01 -11.54 3.07
CA ALA A 50 -3.34 -10.28 2.75
C ALA A 50 -3.21 -10.09 1.22
N ASP A 51 -2.77 -11.14 0.51
CA ASP A 51 -2.70 -11.16 -0.95
C ASP A 51 -4.10 -11.01 -1.58
N PHE A 52 -5.11 -11.67 -1.00
CA PHE A 52 -6.49 -11.56 -1.51
C PHE A 52 -7.04 -10.15 -1.35
N VAL A 53 -6.82 -9.50 -0.21
CA VAL A 53 -7.21 -8.10 0.04
C VAL A 53 -6.52 -7.17 -0.96
N ALA A 54 -5.20 -7.32 -1.16
CA ALA A 54 -4.46 -6.53 -2.14
C ALA A 54 -5.04 -6.66 -3.55
N LYS A 55 -5.34 -7.88 -4.00
CA LYS A 55 -5.95 -8.18 -5.30
C LYS A 55 -7.38 -7.63 -5.40
N ALA A 56 -8.16 -7.72 -4.32
CA ALA A 56 -9.54 -7.23 -4.27
C ALA A 56 -9.64 -5.71 -4.44
N LEU A 57 -8.61 -4.95 -4.09
CA LEU A 57 -8.55 -3.50 -4.27
C LEU A 57 -8.18 -3.07 -5.70
N SER A 58 -7.90 -4.03 -6.61
CA SER A 58 -7.70 -3.72 -8.02
C SER A 58 -8.82 -2.77 -8.55
N PRO A 59 -8.47 -1.77 -9.40
CA PRO A 59 -7.20 -1.56 -10.11
C PRO A 59 -6.14 -0.77 -9.33
N ALA A 60 -6.36 -0.40 -8.08
CA ALA A 60 -5.36 0.29 -7.27
C ALA A 60 -4.18 -0.65 -6.95
N LYS A 61 -2.98 -0.08 -6.92
CA LYS A 61 -1.77 -0.78 -6.49
C LYS A 61 -1.64 -0.65 -4.99
N VAL A 62 -1.52 -1.78 -4.32
CA VAL A 62 -1.29 -1.85 -2.88
C VAL A 62 0.19 -2.03 -2.62
N LYS A 63 0.73 -1.33 -1.63
CA LYS A 63 2.12 -1.43 -1.18
C LYS A 63 2.25 -2.51 -0.11
N GLU A 64 1.36 -2.48 0.88
CA GLU A 64 1.39 -3.39 2.01
C GLU A 64 -0.02 -3.65 2.54
N VAL A 65 -0.24 -4.85 3.10
CA VAL A 65 -1.46 -5.23 3.80
C VAL A 65 -1.09 -5.88 5.12
N ILE A 66 -1.59 -5.33 6.20
CA ILE A 66 -1.38 -5.82 7.56
C ILE A 66 -2.73 -6.37 8.05
N ILE A 67 -2.76 -7.66 8.38
CA ILE A 67 -3.97 -8.30 8.90
C ILE A 67 -3.89 -8.28 10.43
N SER A 68 -4.99 -7.90 11.09
CA SER A 68 -5.12 -7.97 12.54
C SER A 68 -4.97 -9.41 13.06
N GLU A 69 -4.54 -9.57 14.30
CA GLU A 69 -4.32 -10.90 14.91
C GLU A 69 -5.57 -11.80 14.90
N ASP A 70 -6.74 -11.19 15.01
CA ASP A 70 -8.03 -11.88 14.96
C ASP A 70 -8.54 -12.17 13.52
N GLY A 71 -7.82 -11.68 12.51
CA GLY A 71 -8.19 -11.85 11.10
C GLY A 71 -9.45 -11.10 10.66
N THR A 72 -9.95 -10.14 11.45
CA THR A 72 -11.21 -9.43 11.16
C THR A 72 -11.01 -8.12 10.42
N GLN A 73 -9.81 -7.54 10.50
CA GLN A 73 -9.45 -6.26 9.91
C GLN A 73 -8.17 -6.37 9.08
N ALA A 74 -8.12 -5.59 8.02
CA ALA A 74 -6.95 -5.40 7.16
C ALA A 74 -6.64 -3.91 7.06
N ASP A 75 -5.46 -3.51 7.49
CA ASP A 75 -4.91 -2.17 7.27
C ASP A 75 -4.07 -2.20 5.98
N VAL A 76 -4.45 -1.37 5.04
CA VAL A 76 -3.88 -1.36 3.69
C VAL A 76 -3.17 -0.06 3.41
N ILE A 77 -1.88 -0.16 3.11
CA ILE A 77 -1.04 0.97 2.74
C ILE A 77 -0.94 1.04 1.22
N VAL A 78 -1.27 2.19 0.67
CA VAL A 78 -1.19 2.46 -0.77
C VAL A 78 -0.35 3.71 -1.03
N PRO A 79 0.32 3.83 -2.18
CA PRO A 79 0.92 5.10 -2.59
C PRO A 79 -0.14 6.21 -2.60
N ASP A 80 0.20 7.42 -2.18
CA ASP A 80 -0.76 8.52 -2.04
C ASP A 80 -1.55 8.80 -3.32
N ASN A 81 -0.89 8.67 -4.46
CA ASN A 81 -1.52 8.82 -5.77
C ASN A 81 -2.51 7.70 -6.12
N GLN A 82 -2.53 6.60 -5.36
CA GLN A 82 -3.45 5.48 -5.51
C GLN A 82 -4.61 5.51 -4.51
N LEU A 83 -4.54 6.36 -3.48
CA LEU A 83 -5.49 6.39 -2.38
C LEU A 83 -6.94 6.59 -2.86
N SER A 84 -7.16 7.62 -3.69
CA SER A 84 -8.49 7.89 -4.28
C SER A 84 -9.01 6.71 -5.11
N LEU A 85 -8.11 6.01 -5.83
CA LEU A 85 -8.46 4.86 -6.65
C LEU A 85 -8.79 3.63 -5.80
N ALA A 86 -8.03 3.42 -4.72
CA ALA A 86 -8.24 2.32 -3.77
C ALA A 86 -9.59 2.46 -3.04
N ILE A 87 -9.91 3.64 -2.58
CA ILE A 87 -11.20 3.96 -1.95
C ILE A 87 -12.33 3.89 -2.98
N GLY A 88 -12.12 4.48 -4.16
CA GLY A 88 -13.11 4.61 -5.21
C GLY A 88 -14.16 5.69 -4.93
N LYS A 89 -15.02 5.95 -5.94
CA LYS A 89 -16.11 6.92 -5.79
C LYS A 89 -17.05 6.50 -4.66
N GLU A 90 -17.27 7.39 -3.68
CA GLU A 90 -18.14 7.13 -2.51
C GLU A 90 -17.74 5.87 -1.71
N GLY A 91 -16.44 5.50 -1.72
CA GLY A 91 -15.94 4.30 -1.05
C GLY A 91 -16.38 2.97 -1.69
N GLN A 92 -16.85 3.00 -2.93
CA GLN A 92 -17.41 1.81 -3.59
C GLN A 92 -16.39 0.69 -3.77
N ASN A 93 -15.15 1.02 -4.16
CA ASN A 93 -14.11 0.01 -4.37
C ASN A 93 -13.74 -0.68 -3.07
N ALA A 94 -13.45 0.08 -2.01
CA ALA A 94 -13.13 -0.44 -0.68
C ALA A 94 -14.28 -1.27 -0.11
N ARG A 95 -15.53 -0.80 -0.22
CA ARG A 95 -16.71 -1.52 0.29
C ARG A 95 -16.95 -2.84 -0.43
N LEU A 96 -16.76 -2.89 -1.75
CA LEU A 96 -16.88 -4.13 -2.52
C LEU A 96 -15.74 -5.10 -2.20
N ALA A 97 -14.52 -4.60 -2.02
CA ALA A 97 -13.38 -5.42 -1.59
C ALA A 97 -13.62 -6.03 -0.21
N ALA A 98 -14.06 -5.24 0.77
CA ALA A 98 -14.39 -5.72 2.11
C ALA A 98 -15.49 -6.80 2.10
N ARG A 99 -16.53 -6.63 1.28
CA ARG A 99 -17.58 -7.66 1.12
C ARG A 99 -17.07 -8.93 0.47
N LEU A 100 -16.15 -8.81 -0.48
CA LEU A 100 -15.58 -9.95 -1.20
C LEU A 100 -14.66 -10.78 -0.33
N THR A 101 -13.83 -10.11 0.48
CA THR A 101 -12.82 -10.75 1.34
C THR A 101 -13.38 -11.17 2.71
N GLY A 102 -14.49 -10.56 3.12
CA GLY A 102 -15.13 -10.82 4.41
C GLY A 102 -14.48 -10.10 5.59
N VAL A 103 -13.48 -9.24 5.36
CA VAL A 103 -12.79 -8.47 6.41
C VAL A 103 -13.06 -6.98 6.28
N ARG A 104 -12.96 -6.26 7.39
CA ARG A 104 -12.97 -4.79 7.38
C ARG A 104 -11.66 -4.30 6.78
N ILE A 105 -11.75 -3.41 5.79
CA ILE A 105 -10.58 -2.84 5.13
C ILE A 105 -10.47 -1.36 5.49
N ASP A 106 -9.34 -0.98 6.07
CA ASP A 106 -8.93 0.40 6.28
C ASP A 106 -7.80 0.75 5.31
N ILE A 107 -7.96 1.84 4.56
CA ILE A 107 -7.02 2.20 3.49
C ILE A 107 -6.38 3.53 3.82
N ARG A 108 -5.04 3.57 3.78
CA ARG A 108 -4.24 4.75 4.07
C ARG A 108 -3.22 5.02 2.97
N GLY A 109 -2.89 6.29 2.80
CA GLY A 109 -1.74 6.71 2.00
C GLY A 109 -0.44 6.45 2.76
N GLU A 110 0.63 6.18 2.04
CA GLU A 110 1.95 5.93 2.65
C GLU A 110 2.52 7.12 3.43
N SER A 111 2.07 8.34 3.15
CA SER A 111 2.44 9.53 3.91
C SER A 111 1.54 9.79 5.14
N GLN A 112 0.49 8.99 5.33
CA GLN A 112 -0.40 9.13 6.48
C GLN A 112 0.13 8.31 7.66
N PRO A 113 0.22 8.90 8.86
CA PRO A 113 0.63 8.16 10.04
C PRO A 113 -0.35 7.00 10.31
N ILE A 114 0.18 5.90 10.79
CA ILE A 114 -0.59 4.72 11.21
C ILE A 114 -1.23 5.06 12.55
N ASP A 115 -2.50 5.49 12.56
CA ASP A 115 -3.23 5.69 13.82
C ASP A 115 -3.37 4.35 14.54
N GLY A 116 -2.64 4.18 15.64
CA GLY A 116 -2.72 2.99 16.49
C GLY A 116 -1.52 2.04 16.47
N TYR A 117 -0.54 2.25 15.60
CA TYR A 117 0.80 1.72 15.83
C TYR A 117 1.64 2.87 16.40
N ASP A 118 1.92 2.75 17.68
CA ASP A 118 2.89 3.57 18.38
C ASP A 118 4.26 3.34 17.71
N GLU A 119 4.61 4.16 16.70
CA GLU A 119 5.98 4.23 16.23
C GLU A 119 6.78 4.95 17.30
N GLY A 120 7.33 4.15 18.18
CA GLY A 120 8.30 4.59 19.18
C GLY A 120 7.63 5.13 20.42
N ASP A 121 7.97 4.52 21.50
CA ASP A 121 8.05 4.99 22.87
C ASP A 121 7.91 6.53 22.99
N TYR A 122 6.73 7.06 22.67
CA TYR A 122 6.34 8.32 23.25
C TYR A 122 6.03 7.97 24.70
N GLU A 123 7.00 8.18 25.54
CA GLU A 123 6.83 8.06 26.97
C GLU A 123 5.51 8.73 27.34
N GLU A 124 4.59 7.94 27.91
CA GLU A 124 3.34 8.48 28.42
C GLU A 124 3.69 9.62 29.37
N GLY A 125 3.18 10.82 29.09
CA GLY A 125 3.50 12.01 29.86
C GLY A 125 2.43 13.07 29.66
N GLU A 126 2.49 14.11 30.48
CA GLU A 126 1.57 15.23 30.40
C GLU A 126 2.33 16.57 30.47
N TRP A 127 1.78 17.58 29.80
CA TRP A 127 2.27 18.93 29.91
C TRP A 127 1.73 19.58 31.18
N VAL A 128 2.63 19.96 32.09
CA VAL A 128 2.30 20.60 33.37
C VAL A 128 2.90 22.00 33.40
N GLU A 129 2.15 22.98 33.85
CA GLU A 129 2.67 24.34 34.07
C GLU A 129 3.49 24.34 35.37
N ASN A 130 4.78 24.67 35.27
CA ASN A 130 5.65 24.86 36.44
C ASN A 130 5.16 26.04 37.27
N PRO A 131 4.74 25.84 38.54
CA PRO A 131 4.14 26.89 39.39
C PRO A 131 5.11 28.01 39.75
N ASP A 132 6.44 27.78 39.68
CA ASP A 132 7.44 28.77 40.02
C ASP A 132 7.88 29.65 38.86
N THR A 133 7.85 29.09 37.63
CA THR A 133 8.35 29.76 36.41
C THR A 133 7.25 30.10 35.41
N GLY A 134 6.06 29.48 35.51
CA GLY A 134 4.97 29.62 34.54
C GLY A 134 5.28 28.99 33.18
N ALA A 135 6.35 28.21 33.06
CA ALA A 135 6.71 27.53 31.83
C ALA A 135 6.04 26.15 31.74
N MET A 136 5.71 25.71 30.54
CA MET A 136 5.21 24.35 30.30
C MET A 136 6.36 23.37 30.31
N GLU A 137 6.24 22.32 31.10
CA GLU A 137 7.18 21.22 31.21
C GLU A 137 6.49 19.89 30.88
N TRP A 138 7.17 19.04 30.12
CA TRP A 138 6.71 17.68 29.82
C TRP A 138 7.15 16.75 30.95
N HIS A 139 6.18 16.13 31.61
CA HIS A 139 6.39 15.13 32.63
C HIS A 139 6.13 13.74 32.06
N ALA A 140 7.17 12.98 31.79
CA ALA A 140 7.05 11.60 31.32
C ALA A 140 6.69 10.63 32.47
N ALA A 141 6.08 9.48 32.15
CA ALA A 141 5.67 8.47 33.12
C ALA A 141 6.83 7.85 33.91
N ASP A 142 8.04 7.88 33.36
CA ASP A 142 9.29 7.44 34.02
C ASP A 142 9.84 8.45 35.04
N GLY A 143 9.24 9.65 35.13
CA GLY A 143 9.65 10.74 36.00
C GLY A 143 10.62 11.72 35.35
N THR A 144 10.91 11.59 34.07
CA THR A 144 11.71 12.56 33.31
C THR A 144 10.89 13.85 33.10
N VAL A 145 11.51 15.00 33.34
CA VAL A 145 10.91 16.31 33.12
C VAL A 145 11.71 17.04 32.06
N LEU A 146 11.06 17.45 31.00
CA LEU A 146 11.67 18.17 29.87
C LEU A 146 11.02 19.55 29.72
N THR A 147 11.80 20.58 29.59
CA THR A 147 11.29 21.90 29.23
C THR A 147 10.84 21.92 27.76
N GLN A 148 9.96 22.82 27.40
CA GLN A 148 9.51 22.97 26.01
C GLN A 148 10.66 23.20 25.02
N ALA A 149 11.75 23.83 25.46
CA ALA A 149 12.94 24.04 24.63
C ALA A 149 13.73 22.72 24.39
N GLU A 150 13.87 21.91 25.41
CA GLU A 150 14.54 20.60 25.34
C GLU A 150 13.69 19.61 24.51
N TRP A 151 12.37 19.62 24.69
CA TRP A 151 11.44 18.85 23.87
C TRP A 151 11.58 19.19 22.38
N ASN A 152 11.57 20.48 22.03
CA ASN A 152 11.71 20.93 20.65
C ASN A 152 13.07 20.53 20.04
N GLN A 153 14.16 20.61 20.81
CA GLN A 153 15.48 20.14 20.35
C GLN A 153 15.49 18.63 20.09
N GLN A 154 14.86 17.85 20.95
CA GLN A 154 14.78 16.41 20.80
C GLN A 154 13.91 16.00 19.60
N ALA A 155 12.81 16.70 19.39
CA ALA A 155 11.92 16.52 18.22
C ALA A 155 12.64 16.90 16.91
N GLU A 156 13.41 17.99 16.89
CA GLU A 156 14.21 18.35 15.71
C GLU A 156 15.34 17.34 15.44
N ALA A 157 16.00 16.83 16.48
CA ALA A 157 17.05 15.82 16.35
C ALA A 157 16.48 14.49 15.83
N ALA A 158 15.30 14.06 16.32
CA ALA A 158 14.62 12.87 15.86
C ALA A 158 14.17 13.01 14.38
N SER A 159 13.66 14.18 14.02
CA SER A 159 13.26 14.50 12.63
C SER A 159 14.47 14.52 11.68
N ALA A 160 15.62 15.04 12.12
CA ALA A 160 16.85 15.06 11.33
C ALA A 160 17.42 13.65 11.13
N ALA A 161 17.40 12.81 12.16
CA ALA A 161 17.84 11.42 12.09
C ALA A 161 16.95 10.58 11.14
N ALA A 162 15.64 10.82 11.15
CA ALA A 162 14.70 10.17 10.23
C ALA A 162 14.95 10.60 8.77
N ALA A 163 15.32 11.87 8.54
CA ALA A 163 15.65 12.37 7.20
C ALA A 163 16.99 11.81 6.67
N GLU A 164 18.00 11.61 7.53
CA GLU A 164 19.28 10.99 7.15
C GLU A 164 19.12 9.50 6.83
N GLY A 165 18.32 8.75 7.59
CA GLY A 165 18.02 7.34 7.34
C GLY A 165 17.27 7.10 6.01
N ALA A 166 16.44 8.04 5.58
CA ALA A 166 15.75 8.00 4.29
C ALA A 166 16.68 8.29 3.10
N ALA A 167 17.74 9.11 3.30
CA ALA A 167 18.71 9.46 2.26
C ALA A 167 19.71 8.32 1.97
N GLU A 168 20.04 7.50 2.96
CA GLU A 168 20.98 6.39 2.79
C GLU A 168 20.39 5.20 2.01
N GLN A 169 19.07 5.00 2.07
CA GLN A 169 18.40 3.94 1.32
C GLN A 169 18.23 4.23 -0.19
N THR A 170 18.45 5.48 -0.63
CA THR A 170 18.38 5.84 -2.05
C THR A 170 19.71 5.81 -2.79
N ALA A 171 20.84 5.63 -2.08
CA ALA A 171 22.19 5.66 -2.67
C ALA A 171 22.72 4.28 -3.10
N ASP A 172 22.11 3.17 -2.68
CA ASP A 172 22.62 1.82 -2.98
C ASP A 172 21.95 1.17 -4.23
N GLY A 173 21.22 1.93 -5.03
CA GLY A 173 20.50 1.44 -6.21
C GLY A 173 21.07 1.83 -7.59
N ALA A 174 22.21 2.50 -7.64
CA ALA A 174 22.74 3.06 -8.90
C ALA A 174 24.21 2.67 -9.19
N GLU A 175 24.50 1.37 -9.24
CA GLU A 175 25.73 0.93 -9.92
C GLU A 175 25.55 -0.52 -10.45
N THR A 176 25.69 -0.64 -11.77
CA THR A 176 25.91 -1.81 -12.61
C THR A 176 24.83 -1.87 -13.69
N THR A 177 25.08 -1.74 -14.96
CA THR A 177 26.13 -2.21 -15.86
C THR A 177 26.04 -1.47 -17.18
N VAL A 178 27.15 -0.86 -17.59
CA VAL A 178 27.40 -0.55 -19.00
C VAL A 178 28.26 -1.71 -19.52
N SER A 179 27.71 -2.59 -20.31
CA SER A 179 28.51 -3.52 -21.10
C SER A 179 28.43 -3.14 -22.56
N GLU A 180 29.64 -2.83 -23.06
CA GLU A 180 30.01 -2.59 -24.42
C GLU A 180 29.39 -3.57 -25.41
N VAL A 181 28.77 -3.05 -26.44
CA VAL A 181 28.55 -3.75 -27.70
C VAL A 181 29.64 -3.30 -28.65
N SER A 182 30.63 -4.15 -28.83
CA SER A 182 31.62 -4.00 -29.89
C SER A 182 30.98 -4.29 -31.25
N ASP A 183 31.02 -3.28 -32.03
CA ASP A 183 30.84 -3.24 -33.47
C ASP A 183 31.83 -4.18 -34.21
N THR A 184 31.36 -4.97 -35.14
CA THR A 184 32.18 -5.42 -36.26
C THR A 184 31.29 -5.67 -37.49
N PRO A 185 31.54 -4.99 -38.59
CA PRO A 185 30.88 -5.29 -39.85
C PRO A 185 31.73 -6.26 -40.67
N GLU A 186 31.15 -7.24 -41.29
CA GLU A 186 31.77 -7.79 -42.49
C GLU A 186 30.76 -8.24 -43.54
N ALA A 187 31.12 -7.81 -44.70
CA ALA A 187 30.53 -7.93 -46.00
C ALA A 187 30.76 -9.32 -46.64
N GLY A 188 29.98 -9.56 -47.68
CA GLY A 188 30.26 -10.59 -48.69
C GLY A 188 29.03 -11.48 -48.91
N GLY A 189 28.30 -11.45 -49.97
CA GLY A 189 28.72 -11.56 -51.36
C GLY A 189 28.36 -12.94 -51.88
N GLY A 190 27.56 -13.04 -52.95
CA GLY A 190 27.56 -14.21 -53.85
C GLY A 190 26.28 -15.02 -53.93
N ASP A 191 25.54 -14.76 -54.94
CA ASP A 191 25.22 -15.65 -56.11
C ASP A 191 24.67 -17.05 -55.79
N ASP A 192 23.48 -17.28 -56.15
CA ASP A 192 22.88 -18.07 -57.23
C ASP A 192 21.37 -18.25 -57.02
#